data_8ccba41b480a24f9c38644659e9a0e8e
#
_entry.id   8ccba41b480a24f9c38644659e9a0e8e
#
_cell.length_a   1.000
_cell.length_b   1.000
_cell.length_c   1.000
_cell.angle_alpha   90.00
_cell.angle_beta   90.00
_cell.angle_gamma   90.00
#
_symmetry.space_group_name_H-M   'P 1'
#
loop_
_entity.id
_entity.type
_entity.pdbx_description
1 polymer ?
#
loop_
_entity_poly.entity_id
_entity_poly.type
_entity_poly.pdbx_seq_one_letter_code
_entity_poly.pdbx_strand_id
1 'polypeptide(L)'
;MSEKNIVFSTIPFGGDVSATESAWNPFHALPRLQNFVIHKLYLFIPSSLRARMKELAQSLAASSPHMEVETVPVLLNKDFSPTSMGDFYSYFNDYFTAFPFRPEKEKYFIHFAPGNSFSHSFMFTLLINLRKLPVRLLQLRKMPGGTIGEVYDCAINTWVAEIARREMERSDPQEFLKSSIKTRNPDFNRLIGEIEQAAINSEAPVLLVGATGSGKSRLARRIYELRHMRGMAKGKFVEVNCATLSRESAQSMLFGHVRGAFTGAIANRKGFVAQADKGILFLDEIGELTEDMQILLLKVIEEKTFIPFGADAPARSDFQLICATNRDLNRDCLEGRFRLDLLSRINLWEFHLPSLRDRPEDIEPNLDYELQRITASRGMVAQFTGEAKERFLEFAESPEAIWPGNFRSLSASLERMATYAPRCQIDADVVAREIARLRKMWQPLREEGGFPLLRSLLPEEEKLDLFEKLQLEGVLEVCLQAASRSEAGRALFGVSRKGKTTLDDTTRLRKYLAAYGIEWDSIKEAAGAQRMRERRGAFPG
;
A
#
# COMPACT_ATOMS: atom_id res chain seq x y z
N MET A 1 -28.49 -25.47 30.93
CA MET A 1 -29.19 -24.16 30.89
C MET A 1 -28.99 -23.58 29.52
N SER A 2 -30.05 -23.24 28.77
CA SER A 2 -29.87 -22.63 27.42
C SER A 2 -29.26 -21.24 27.58
N GLU A 3 -28.20 -20.99 26.83
CA GLU A 3 -27.56 -19.67 26.76
C GLU A 3 -28.56 -18.63 26.25
N LYS A 4 -28.63 -17.48 26.92
CA LYS A 4 -29.53 -16.39 26.52
C LYS A 4 -28.91 -15.52 25.43
N ASN A 5 -29.67 -15.21 24.40
CA ASN A 5 -29.24 -14.26 23.35
C ASN A 5 -29.68 -12.84 23.72
N ILE A 6 -28.71 -11.95 23.88
CA ILE A 6 -28.89 -10.53 24.21
C ILE A 6 -28.54 -9.73 22.95
N VAL A 7 -29.46 -8.87 22.51
CA VAL A 7 -29.25 -8.06 21.29
C VAL A 7 -29.25 -6.57 21.66
N PHE A 8 -28.26 -5.87 21.14
CA PHE A 8 -28.18 -4.40 21.16
C PHE A 8 -28.59 -3.88 19.78
N SER A 9 -29.56 -2.97 19.73
CA SER A 9 -30.03 -2.40 18.46
C SER A 9 -30.22 -0.90 18.58
N THR A 10 -29.86 -0.18 17.51
CA THR A 10 -30.08 1.26 17.40
C THR A 10 -31.24 1.53 16.45
N ILE A 11 -32.12 2.49 16.78
CA ILE A 11 -33.12 2.98 15.83
C ILE A 11 -32.40 3.75 14.71
N PRO A 12 -32.79 3.58 13.41
CA PRO A 12 -32.24 4.37 12.32
C PRO A 12 -32.47 5.87 12.58
N PHE A 13 -31.39 6.62 12.55
CA PHE A 13 -31.44 8.09 12.68
C PHE A 13 -31.85 8.70 11.33
N GLY A 14 -32.99 9.38 11.28
CA GLY A 14 -33.50 10.04 10.07
C GLY A 14 -34.50 9.23 9.22
N GLY A 15 -34.82 8.00 9.62
CA GLY A 15 -35.89 7.21 8.99
C GLY A 15 -37.26 7.53 9.60
N ASP A 16 -38.28 7.65 8.75
CA ASP A 16 -39.66 7.74 9.22
C ASP A 16 -40.06 6.44 9.94
N VAL A 17 -40.16 6.51 11.26
CA VAL A 17 -40.56 5.36 12.12
C VAL A 17 -42.04 5.01 11.88
N SER A 18 -42.76 5.85 11.13
CA SER A 18 -44.17 5.70 10.76
C SER A 18 -44.40 4.94 9.45
N ALA A 19 -43.32 4.34 8.84
CA ALA A 19 -43.50 3.55 7.62
C ALA A 19 -44.55 2.47 7.84
N THR A 20 -45.67 2.65 7.16
CA THR A 20 -46.83 1.78 7.11
C THR A 20 -46.48 0.32 6.96
N GLU A 21 -47.28 -0.60 7.48
CA GLU A 21 -47.13 -2.07 7.48
C GLU A 21 -46.78 -2.72 6.11
N SER A 22 -46.79 -1.97 5.03
CA SER A 22 -46.51 -2.44 3.68
C SER A 22 -45.02 -2.46 3.28
N ALA A 23 -44.15 -1.72 3.97
CA ALA A 23 -42.71 -1.72 3.70
C ALA A 23 -41.98 -2.59 4.75
N TRP A 24 -41.17 -3.55 4.29
CA TRP A 24 -40.35 -4.38 5.18
C TRP A 24 -39.44 -3.49 6.05
N ASN A 25 -39.73 -3.50 7.37
CA ASN A 25 -38.94 -2.79 8.35
C ASN A 25 -38.14 -3.81 9.17
N PRO A 26 -36.80 -3.82 9.08
CA PRO A 26 -35.96 -4.78 9.79
C PRO A 26 -36.11 -4.68 11.31
N PHE A 27 -36.46 -3.52 11.83
CA PHE A 27 -36.68 -3.31 13.26
C PHE A 27 -37.91 -4.07 13.80
N HIS A 28 -39.02 -4.05 13.07
CA HIS A 28 -40.21 -4.82 13.38
C HIS A 28 -40.07 -6.33 13.10
N ALA A 29 -39.03 -6.72 12.35
CA ALA A 29 -38.75 -8.11 12.09
C ALA A 29 -37.92 -8.78 13.20
N LEU A 30 -37.21 -8.02 14.06
CA LEU A 30 -36.40 -8.58 15.16
C LEU A 30 -37.17 -9.57 16.07
N PRO A 31 -38.40 -9.27 16.53
CA PRO A 31 -39.16 -10.22 17.37
C PRO A 31 -39.62 -11.49 16.67
N ARG A 32 -39.59 -11.53 15.33
CA ARG A 32 -40.18 -12.57 14.48
C ARG A 32 -39.15 -13.34 13.66
N LEU A 33 -37.91 -13.41 14.12
CA LEU A 33 -36.86 -14.16 13.40
C LEU A 33 -37.15 -15.66 13.45
N GLN A 34 -37.08 -16.31 12.30
CA GLN A 34 -37.39 -17.74 12.16
C GLN A 34 -36.29 -18.66 12.71
N ASN A 35 -35.05 -18.22 12.66
CA ASN A 35 -33.87 -19.02 13.04
C ASN A 35 -33.14 -18.51 14.27
N PHE A 36 -33.64 -17.45 14.92
CA PHE A 36 -32.95 -16.79 16.02
C PHE A 36 -33.89 -16.27 17.07
N VAL A 37 -33.73 -16.74 18.31
CA VAL A 37 -34.55 -16.32 19.45
C VAL A 37 -33.84 -15.24 20.24
N ILE A 38 -34.46 -14.07 20.39
CA ILE A 38 -33.96 -12.97 21.20
C ILE A 38 -34.61 -13.07 22.60
N HIS A 39 -33.79 -13.14 23.65
CA HIS A 39 -34.27 -13.20 25.03
C HIS A 39 -34.33 -11.81 25.63
N LYS A 40 -33.36 -10.93 25.29
CA LYS A 40 -33.37 -9.54 25.76
C LYS A 40 -32.87 -8.61 24.66
N LEU A 41 -33.58 -7.50 24.46
CA LEU A 41 -33.26 -6.46 23.49
C LEU A 41 -32.96 -5.14 24.20
N TYR A 42 -31.73 -4.65 24.08
CA TYR A 42 -31.36 -3.29 24.47
C TYR A 42 -31.55 -2.37 23.27
N LEU A 43 -32.50 -1.45 23.41
CA LEU A 43 -32.88 -0.56 22.34
C LEU A 43 -32.37 0.86 22.61
N PHE A 44 -31.38 1.28 21.84
CA PHE A 44 -30.82 2.62 21.91
C PHE A 44 -31.70 3.61 21.14
N ILE A 45 -32.27 4.56 21.84
CA ILE A 45 -33.23 5.52 21.29
C ILE A 45 -32.70 6.93 21.42
N PRO A 46 -32.59 7.71 20.31
CA PRO A 46 -32.23 9.11 20.36
C PRO A 46 -33.17 9.92 21.28
N SER A 47 -32.61 10.91 21.97
CA SER A 47 -33.36 11.80 22.84
C SER A 47 -34.52 12.53 22.14
N SER A 48 -34.42 12.77 20.83
CA SER A 48 -35.48 13.35 20.00
C SER A 48 -36.73 12.47 19.88
N LEU A 49 -36.60 11.15 20.08
CA LEU A 49 -37.71 10.18 20.03
C LEU A 49 -38.16 9.70 21.41
N ARG A 50 -37.72 10.36 22.49
CA ARG A 50 -38.01 9.98 23.87
C ARG A 50 -39.52 9.84 24.18
N ALA A 51 -40.36 10.66 23.59
CA ALA A 51 -41.81 10.60 23.75
C ALA A 51 -42.42 9.28 23.21
N ARG A 52 -41.82 8.68 22.16
CA ARG A 52 -42.28 7.41 21.56
C ARG A 52 -41.58 6.16 22.11
N MET A 53 -40.66 6.31 23.06
CA MET A 53 -39.90 5.16 23.63
C MET A 53 -40.79 4.08 24.20
N LYS A 54 -41.81 4.46 24.98
CA LYS A 54 -42.72 3.53 25.63
C LYS A 54 -43.59 2.77 24.62
N GLU A 55 -44.12 3.46 23.62
CA GLU A 55 -44.97 2.87 22.58
C GLU A 55 -44.18 1.85 21.74
N LEU A 56 -42.97 2.19 21.34
CA LEU A 56 -42.08 1.29 20.60
C LEU A 56 -41.70 0.05 21.40
N ALA A 57 -41.32 0.21 22.67
CA ALA A 57 -40.97 -0.91 23.53
C ALA A 57 -42.17 -1.83 23.74
N GLN A 58 -43.37 -1.27 23.98
CA GLN A 58 -44.62 -2.03 24.15
C GLN A 58 -45.00 -2.78 22.88
N SER A 59 -44.91 -2.15 21.70
CA SER A 59 -45.18 -2.78 20.41
C SER A 59 -44.24 -3.96 20.12
N LEU A 60 -42.96 -3.81 20.42
CA LEU A 60 -41.98 -4.89 20.26
C LEU A 60 -42.19 -6.02 21.25
N ALA A 61 -42.42 -5.72 22.49
CA ALA A 61 -42.71 -6.71 23.55
C ALA A 61 -44.03 -7.47 23.28
N ALA A 62 -45.06 -6.80 22.78
CA ALA A 62 -46.30 -7.44 22.36
C ALA A 62 -46.12 -8.41 21.17
N SER A 63 -45.16 -8.17 20.33
CA SER A 63 -44.85 -9.02 19.17
C SER A 63 -44.08 -10.31 19.53
N SER A 64 -43.47 -10.38 20.74
CA SER A 64 -42.76 -11.58 21.22
C SER A 64 -42.80 -11.62 22.75
N PRO A 65 -43.72 -12.41 23.36
CA PRO A 65 -43.87 -12.50 24.83
C PRO A 65 -42.63 -13.04 25.56
N HIS A 66 -41.69 -13.64 24.84
CA HIS A 66 -40.45 -14.21 25.41
C HIS A 66 -39.29 -13.24 25.42
N MET A 67 -39.46 -12.05 24.83
CA MET A 67 -38.41 -11.05 24.67
C MET A 67 -38.58 -9.89 25.66
N GLU A 68 -37.62 -9.72 26.55
CA GLU A 68 -37.53 -8.53 27.41
C GLU A 68 -36.95 -7.35 26.59
N VAL A 69 -37.64 -6.20 26.60
CA VAL A 69 -37.17 -4.99 25.89
C VAL A 69 -36.81 -3.92 26.91
N GLU A 70 -35.56 -3.52 26.89
CA GLU A 70 -35.02 -2.42 27.70
C GLU A 70 -34.62 -1.25 26.79
N THR A 71 -35.14 -0.06 27.08
CA THR A 71 -34.85 1.14 26.30
C THR A 71 -33.73 1.96 26.94
N VAL A 72 -32.70 2.29 26.15
CA VAL A 72 -31.56 3.07 26.60
C VAL A 72 -31.59 4.44 25.87
N PRO A 73 -31.80 5.55 26.62
CA PRO A 73 -31.83 6.88 26.01
C PRO A 73 -30.42 7.31 25.59
N VAL A 74 -30.24 7.67 24.33
CA VAL A 74 -28.94 8.18 23.79
C VAL A 74 -28.99 9.70 23.81
N LEU A 75 -28.15 10.32 24.61
CA LEU A 75 -28.04 11.77 24.77
C LEU A 75 -27.05 12.34 23.76
N LEU A 76 -27.39 12.30 22.46
CA LEU A 76 -26.60 12.90 21.41
C LEU A 76 -27.38 14.04 20.75
N ASN A 77 -26.69 15.11 20.37
CA ASN A 77 -27.28 16.29 19.73
C ASN A 77 -27.99 15.94 18.43
N LYS A 78 -28.96 16.79 18.00
CA LYS A 78 -29.94 16.53 16.94
C LYS A 78 -29.37 16.22 15.54
N ASP A 79 -28.11 16.57 15.28
CA ASP A 79 -27.50 16.43 13.98
C ASP A 79 -26.34 15.42 14.04
N PHE A 80 -26.62 14.21 13.57
CA PHE A 80 -25.56 13.24 13.27
C PHE A 80 -24.77 13.67 12.04
N SER A 81 -24.05 14.78 12.16
CA SER A 81 -23.04 15.18 11.18
C SER A 81 -21.76 14.35 11.36
N PRO A 82 -20.88 14.25 10.36
CA PRO A 82 -19.59 13.62 10.51
C PRO A 82 -18.75 14.15 11.68
N THR A 83 -19.02 15.38 12.13
CA THR A 83 -18.38 16.00 13.32
C THR A 83 -18.85 15.43 14.65
N SER A 84 -19.98 14.72 14.70
CA SER A 84 -20.51 14.08 15.92
C SER A 84 -20.08 12.60 16.07
N MET A 85 -19.27 12.06 15.18
CA MET A 85 -18.80 10.67 15.25
C MET A 85 -17.96 10.39 16.51
N GLY A 86 -17.20 11.35 16.99
CA GLY A 86 -16.43 11.26 18.22
C GLY A 86 -17.33 11.11 19.45
N ASP A 87 -18.42 11.87 19.51
CA ASP A 87 -19.39 11.82 20.62
C ASP A 87 -20.14 10.48 20.62
N PHE A 88 -20.51 9.99 19.44
CA PHE A 88 -21.12 8.67 19.25
C PHE A 88 -20.20 7.55 19.76
N TYR A 89 -18.94 7.57 19.33
CA TYR A 89 -17.94 6.61 19.78
C TYR A 89 -17.75 6.68 21.31
N SER A 90 -17.57 7.86 21.86
CA SER A 90 -17.36 8.06 23.30
C SER A 90 -18.53 7.52 24.11
N TYR A 91 -19.78 7.85 23.71
CA TYR A 91 -20.98 7.37 24.40
C TYR A 91 -21.06 5.83 24.42
N PHE A 92 -20.91 5.17 23.28
CA PHE A 92 -20.99 3.72 23.22
C PHE A 92 -19.78 3.02 23.85
N ASN A 93 -18.61 3.64 23.76
CA ASN A 93 -17.43 3.17 24.48
C ASN A 93 -17.64 3.16 25.99
N ASP A 94 -18.18 4.22 26.55
CA ASP A 94 -18.44 4.35 27.98
C ASP A 94 -19.54 3.39 28.41
N TYR A 95 -20.62 3.29 27.62
CA TYR A 95 -21.70 2.34 27.85
C TYR A 95 -21.22 0.89 27.89
N PHE A 96 -20.52 0.44 26.87
CA PHE A 96 -20.04 -0.95 26.81
C PHE A 96 -18.88 -1.24 27.78
N THR A 97 -18.15 -0.23 28.21
CA THR A 97 -17.13 -0.39 29.27
C THR A 97 -17.79 -0.61 30.62
N ALA A 98 -18.93 0.03 30.87
CA ALA A 98 -19.71 -0.12 32.11
C ALA A 98 -20.65 -1.33 32.08
N PHE A 99 -20.96 -1.90 30.92
CA PHE A 99 -21.91 -2.99 30.76
C PHE A 99 -21.36 -4.31 31.35
N PRO A 100 -22.10 -5.01 32.24
CA PRO A 100 -21.64 -6.22 32.92
C PRO A 100 -21.80 -7.46 32.03
N PHE A 101 -20.94 -7.64 31.04
CA PHE A 101 -20.94 -8.82 30.19
C PHE A 101 -20.72 -10.13 30.96
N ARG A 102 -21.50 -11.18 30.63
CA ARG A 102 -21.41 -12.53 31.20
C ARG A 102 -21.31 -13.58 30.10
N PRO A 103 -20.19 -13.63 29.35
CA PRO A 103 -20.07 -14.45 28.15
C PRO A 103 -20.19 -15.96 28.40
N GLU A 104 -20.02 -16.41 29.64
CA GLU A 104 -20.23 -17.80 30.07
C GLU A 104 -21.74 -18.21 30.20
N LYS A 105 -22.66 -17.25 30.19
CA LYS A 105 -24.13 -17.48 30.36
C LYS A 105 -24.94 -16.87 29.25
N GLU A 106 -24.41 -15.88 28.55
CA GLU A 106 -25.12 -15.03 27.62
C GLU A 106 -24.31 -14.82 26.34
N LYS A 107 -24.99 -14.84 25.20
CA LYS A 107 -24.43 -14.48 23.90
C LYS A 107 -24.89 -13.10 23.49
N TYR A 108 -23.97 -12.26 23.12
CA TYR A 108 -24.24 -10.86 22.82
C TYR A 108 -24.13 -10.56 21.34
N PHE A 109 -25.07 -9.77 20.82
CA PHE A 109 -25.16 -9.42 19.41
C PHE A 109 -25.47 -7.94 19.26
N ILE A 110 -24.87 -7.31 18.23
CA ILE A 110 -25.26 -5.97 17.78
C ILE A 110 -26.01 -6.10 16.46
N HIS A 111 -27.25 -5.62 16.45
CA HIS A 111 -28.08 -5.57 15.25
C HIS A 111 -27.85 -4.28 14.48
N PHE A 112 -27.57 -4.42 13.19
CA PHE A 112 -27.51 -3.33 12.24
C PHE A 112 -28.79 -3.24 11.43
N ALA A 113 -29.53 -2.14 11.59
CA ALA A 113 -30.66 -1.86 10.73
C ALA A 113 -30.17 -1.29 9.38
N PRO A 114 -30.67 -1.80 8.23
CA PRO A 114 -30.48 -1.15 6.93
C PRO A 114 -31.02 0.27 7.00
N GLY A 115 -30.22 1.26 6.64
CA GLY A 115 -30.56 2.69 6.78
C GLY A 115 -29.75 3.42 7.85
N ASN A 116 -29.09 2.72 8.76
CA ASN A 116 -28.02 3.32 9.54
C ASN A 116 -26.88 3.72 8.58
N SER A 117 -26.37 4.93 8.75
CA SER A 117 -25.23 5.34 7.93
C SER A 117 -24.09 4.34 8.08
N PHE A 118 -23.36 4.11 7.00
CA PHE A 118 -22.13 3.31 6.97
C PHE A 118 -21.19 3.64 8.15
N SER A 119 -21.14 4.91 8.51
CA SER A 119 -20.36 5.45 9.62
C SER A 119 -20.70 4.80 10.97
N HIS A 120 -21.97 4.60 11.29
CA HIS A 120 -22.39 3.99 12.55
C HIS A 120 -22.02 2.50 12.63
N SER A 121 -22.21 1.79 11.53
CA SER A 121 -21.82 0.38 11.41
C SER A 121 -20.33 0.19 11.58
N PHE A 122 -19.55 1.06 10.96
CA PHE A 122 -18.08 1.09 11.08
C PHE A 122 -17.64 1.38 12.52
N MET A 123 -18.26 2.36 13.20
CA MET A 123 -17.90 2.73 14.56
C MET A 123 -18.20 1.60 15.57
N PHE A 124 -19.32 0.87 15.42
CA PHE A 124 -19.58 -0.30 16.25
C PHE A 124 -18.57 -1.42 16.00
N THR A 125 -18.21 -1.68 14.75
CA THR A 125 -17.21 -2.69 14.42
C THR A 125 -15.84 -2.31 15.00
N LEU A 126 -15.47 -1.04 14.92
CA LEU A 126 -14.25 -0.51 15.53
C LEU A 126 -14.26 -0.69 17.04
N LEU A 127 -15.35 -0.32 17.71
CA LEU A 127 -15.51 -0.44 19.15
C LEU A 127 -15.40 -1.89 19.63
N ILE A 128 -16.09 -2.82 18.95
CA ILE A 128 -16.06 -4.25 19.26
C ILE A 128 -14.63 -4.79 19.21
N ASN A 129 -13.89 -4.43 18.17
CA ASN A 129 -12.53 -4.96 17.96
C ASN A 129 -11.49 -4.30 18.88
N LEU A 130 -11.57 -2.98 19.08
CA LEU A 130 -10.63 -2.26 19.95
C LEU A 130 -10.76 -2.68 21.41
N ARG A 131 -12.00 -2.91 21.87
CA ARG A 131 -12.29 -3.30 23.25
C ARG A 131 -12.34 -4.81 23.45
N LYS A 132 -12.20 -5.62 22.38
CA LYS A 132 -12.36 -7.08 22.43
C LYS A 132 -13.66 -7.50 23.10
N LEU A 133 -14.76 -6.79 22.79
CA LEU A 133 -16.06 -7.06 23.38
C LEU A 133 -16.54 -8.46 22.96
N PRO A 134 -17.17 -9.23 23.83
CA PRO A 134 -17.70 -10.56 23.52
C PRO A 134 -19.02 -10.47 22.74
N VAL A 135 -19.02 -9.73 21.64
CA VAL A 135 -20.21 -9.36 20.86
C VAL A 135 -20.03 -9.77 19.42
N ARG A 136 -21.09 -10.31 18.79
CA ARG A 136 -21.15 -10.66 17.36
C ARG A 136 -22.11 -9.73 16.63
N LEU A 137 -22.00 -9.65 15.30
CA LEU A 137 -22.94 -8.90 14.48
C LEU A 137 -24.15 -9.78 14.13
N LEU A 138 -25.35 -9.18 14.21
CA LEU A 138 -26.60 -9.76 13.75
C LEU A 138 -27.17 -8.94 12.60
N GLN A 139 -27.25 -9.52 11.43
CA GLN A 139 -27.87 -8.91 10.24
C GLN A 139 -29.17 -9.62 9.92
N LEU A 140 -30.20 -8.85 9.56
CA LEU A 140 -31.48 -9.41 9.15
C LEU A 140 -31.56 -9.52 7.63
N ARG A 141 -32.06 -10.67 7.17
CA ARG A 141 -32.28 -10.93 5.77
C ARG A 141 -33.71 -11.34 5.51
N LYS A 142 -34.38 -10.63 4.59
CA LYS A 142 -35.72 -10.99 4.11
C LYS A 142 -35.63 -12.21 3.19
N MET A 143 -36.42 -13.22 3.50
CA MET A 143 -36.55 -14.44 2.69
C MET A 143 -37.99 -14.62 2.22
N PRO A 144 -38.27 -15.39 1.17
CA PRO A 144 -39.62 -15.80 0.86
C PRO A 144 -40.21 -16.57 2.06
N GLY A 145 -41.24 -16.00 2.69
CA GLY A 145 -41.91 -16.58 3.86
C GLY A 145 -41.46 -16.08 5.24
N GLY A 146 -40.50 -15.13 5.35
CA GLY A 146 -40.15 -14.56 6.64
C GLY A 146 -38.80 -13.83 6.66
N THR A 147 -38.31 -13.59 7.88
CA THR A 147 -37.00 -12.95 8.09
C THR A 147 -36.11 -13.87 8.92
N ILE A 148 -34.86 -14.01 8.51
CA ILE A 148 -33.83 -14.74 9.24
C ILE A 148 -32.77 -13.80 9.79
N GLY A 149 -32.14 -14.19 10.90
CA GLY A 149 -30.96 -13.53 11.47
C GLY A 149 -29.70 -14.27 11.04
N GLU A 150 -28.79 -13.57 10.41
CA GLU A 150 -27.45 -14.06 10.06
C GLU A 150 -26.43 -13.49 11.04
N VAL A 151 -25.65 -14.36 11.67
CA VAL A 151 -24.65 -13.97 12.67
C VAL A 151 -23.27 -13.97 12.04
N TYR A 152 -22.55 -12.87 12.22
CA TYR A 152 -21.19 -12.69 11.71
C TYR A 152 -20.21 -12.44 12.85
N ASP A 153 -19.04 -13.07 12.78
CA ASP A 153 -17.93 -12.74 13.66
C ASP A 153 -17.29 -11.43 13.20
N CYS A 154 -17.14 -10.48 14.14
CA CYS A 154 -16.59 -9.14 13.88
C CYS A 154 -15.06 -9.14 13.75
N ALA A 155 -14.45 -10.07 13.01
CA ALA A 155 -13.07 -9.87 12.63
C ALA A 155 -13.01 -8.74 11.59
N ILE A 156 -12.35 -7.61 11.95
CA ILE A 156 -12.20 -6.42 11.06
C ILE A 156 -11.80 -6.84 9.65
N ASN A 157 -10.90 -7.83 9.53
CA ASN A 157 -10.42 -8.32 8.24
C ASN A 157 -11.52 -8.94 7.36
N THR A 158 -12.48 -9.65 7.95
CA THR A 158 -13.56 -10.29 7.20
C THR A 158 -14.61 -9.28 6.76
N TRP A 159 -14.89 -8.29 7.59
CA TRP A 159 -15.92 -7.28 7.33
C TRP A 159 -15.43 -6.20 6.33
N VAL A 160 -14.18 -5.76 6.47
CA VAL A 160 -13.54 -4.86 5.49
C VAL A 160 -13.45 -5.54 4.12
N ALA A 161 -13.15 -6.84 4.07
CA ALA A 161 -13.15 -7.61 2.82
C ALA A 161 -14.57 -7.72 2.22
N GLU A 162 -15.60 -7.93 3.04
CA GLU A 162 -16.99 -8.05 2.57
C GLU A 162 -17.58 -6.69 2.12
N ILE A 163 -17.24 -5.58 2.79
CA ILE A 163 -17.62 -4.24 2.34
C ILE A 163 -16.88 -3.87 1.06
N ALA A 164 -15.59 -4.12 1.02
CA ALA A 164 -14.81 -3.93 -0.20
C ALA A 164 -15.45 -4.72 -1.36
N ARG A 165 -15.87 -5.97 -1.11
CA ARG A 165 -16.57 -6.79 -2.11
C ARG A 165 -17.91 -6.21 -2.54
N ARG A 166 -18.73 -5.70 -1.61
CA ARG A 166 -20.05 -5.09 -1.93
C ARG A 166 -19.94 -3.72 -2.60
N GLU A 167 -18.95 -2.92 -2.25
CA GLU A 167 -18.64 -1.69 -2.99
C GLU A 167 -18.12 -2.01 -4.39
N MET A 168 -17.33 -3.07 -4.54
CA MET A 168 -16.87 -3.60 -5.82
C MET A 168 -18.01 -4.11 -6.71
N GLU A 169 -19.02 -4.78 -6.13
CA GLU A 169 -20.21 -5.24 -6.85
C GLU A 169 -21.12 -4.08 -7.28
N ARG A 170 -20.99 -2.89 -6.68
CA ARG A 170 -21.75 -1.67 -7.02
C ARG A 170 -20.99 -0.71 -7.92
N SER A 171 -19.67 -0.78 -7.94
CA SER A 171 -18.82 0.07 -8.78
C SER A 171 -18.75 -0.50 -10.19
N ASP A 172 -18.74 0.38 -11.20
CA ASP A 172 -18.45 -0.04 -12.57
C ASP A 172 -17.11 -0.78 -12.58
N PRO A 173 -17.07 -2.04 -13.06
CA PRO A 173 -15.85 -2.82 -13.12
C PRO A 173 -14.69 -2.13 -13.88
N GLN A 174 -15.01 -1.12 -14.71
CA GLN A 174 -14.02 -0.34 -15.47
C GLN A 174 -13.25 0.69 -14.62
N GLU A 175 -13.75 1.04 -13.43
CA GLU A 175 -13.08 2.02 -12.55
C GLU A 175 -12.45 1.41 -11.30
N PHE A 176 -12.39 0.08 -11.20
CA PHE A 176 -11.94 -0.60 -9.99
C PHE A 176 -10.51 -0.22 -9.56
N LEU A 177 -9.56 -0.20 -10.49
CA LEU A 177 -8.18 0.19 -10.17
C LEU A 177 -8.11 1.66 -9.77
N LYS A 178 -8.84 2.55 -10.46
CA LYS A 178 -8.91 3.99 -10.16
C LYS A 178 -9.53 4.26 -8.79
N SER A 179 -10.66 3.61 -8.47
CA SER A 179 -11.35 3.81 -7.19
C SER A 179 -10.54 3.35 -5.97
N SER A 180 -9.62 2.41 -6.17
CA SER A 180 -8.80 1.83 -5.10
C SER A 180 -7.46 2.54 -4.88
N ILE A 181 -7.04 3.40 -5.81
CA ILE A 181 -5.80 4.19 -5.74
C ILE A 181 -6.19 5.66 -5.63
N LYS A 182 -6.04 6.23 -4.43
CA LYS A 182 -6.32 7.64 -4.21
C LYS A 182 -5.20 8.49 -4.82
N THR A 183 -5.47 9.06 -5.99
CA THR A 183 -4.53 9.96 -6.67
C THR A 183 -5.25 11.18 -7.21
N ARG A 184 -4.62 12.35 -7.03
CA ARG A 184 -5.01 13.63 -7.64
C ARG A 184 -4.19 13.94 -8.88
N ASN A 185 -3.08 13.20 -9.09
CA ASN A 185 -2.19 13.40 -10.22
C ASN A 185 -2.87 12.92 -11.52
N PRO A 186 -3.07 13.79 -12.54
CA PRO A 186 -3.79 13.44 -13.77
C PRO A 186 -3.02 12.43 -14.64
N ASP A 187 -1.69 12.50 -14.68
CA ASP A 187 -0.87 11.59 -15.48
C ASP A 187 -0.85 10.20 -14.85
N PHE A 188 -0.79 10.13 -13.53
CA PHE A 188 -0.89 8.86 -12.83
C PHE A 188 -2.30 8.24 -12.95
N ASN A 189 -3.36 9.05 -12.94
CA ASN A 189 -4.72 8.58 -13.24
C ASN A 189 -4.84 8.00 -14.65
N ARG A 190 -4.18 8.62 -15.65
CA ARG A 190 -4.12 8.09 -17.02
C ARG A 190 -3.38 6.77 -17.06
N LEU A 191 -2.20 6.70 -16.44
CA LEU A 191 -1.40 5.48 -16.34
C LEU A 191 -2.20 4.33 -15.70
N ILE A 192 -2.91 4.56 -14.61
CA ILE A 192 -3.78 3.55 -13.97
C ILE A 192 -4.87 3.09 -14.92
N GLY A 193 -5.47 4.00 -15.72
CA GLY A 193 -6.43 3.63 -16.76
C GLY A 193 -5.85 2.73 -17.85
N GLU A 194 -4.62 3.00 -18.30
CA GLU A 194 -3.90 2.15 -19.27
C GLU A 194 -3.59 0.76 -18.69
N ILE A 195 -3.12 0.71 -17.45
CA ILE A 195 -2.87 -0.56 -16.74
C ILE A 195 -4.16 -1.36 -16.60
N GLU A 196 -5.28 -0.71 -16.29
CA GLU A 196 -6.59 -1.36 -16.19
C GLU A 196 -7.02 -1.97 -17.54
N GLN A 197 -6.87 -1.21 -18.62
CA GLN A 197 -7.17 -1.70 -19.97
C GLN A 197 -6.28 -2.90 -20.35
N ALA A 198 -4.99 -2.83 -20.08
CA ALA A 198 -4.06 -3.93 -20.32
C ALA A 198 -4.43 -5.17 -19.48
N ALA A 199 -4.76 -4.96 -18.21
CA ALA A 199 -5.16 -6.04 -17.29
C ALA A 199 -6.44 -6.76 -17.71
N ILE A 200 -7.38 -6.05 -18.35
CA ILE A 200 -8.66 -6.61 -18.80
C ILE A 200 -8.53 -7.30 -20.15
N ASN A 201 -7.79 -6.70 -21.08
CA ASN A 201 -7.82 -7.09 -22.49
C ASN A 201 -6.62 -7.94 -22.91
N SER A 202 -5.64 -8.17 -22.02
CA SER A 202 -4.43 -8.93 -22.36
C SER A 202 -4.09 -9.98 -21.30
N GLU A 203 -3.56 -11.12 -21.75
CA GLU A 203 -2.94 -12.15 -20.92
C GLU A 203 -1.42 -12.11 -20.96
N ALA A 204 -0.87 -11.18 -21.75
CA ALA A 204 0.56 -11.00 -21.86
C ALA A 204 1.19 -10.54 -20.53
N PRO A 205 2.50 -10.75 -20.36
CA PRO A 205 3.22 -10.27 -19.21
C PRO A 205 3.11 -8.75 -19.02
N VAL A 206 3.09 -8.32 -17.75
CA VAL A 206 3.10 -6.91 -17.35
C VAL A 206 4.39 -6.65 -16.58
N LEU A 207 5.13 -5.62 -16.97
CA LEU A 207 6.33 -5.16 -16.28
C LEU A 207 6.06 -3.81 -15.60
N LEU A 208 6.17 -3.79 -14.28
CA LEU A 208 6.02 -2.59 -13.45
C LEU A 208 7.41 -2.07 -13.07
N VAL A 209 7.80 -0.94 -13.64
CA VAL A 209 9.09 -0.29 -13.36
C VAL A 209 8.86 0.90 -12.42
N GLY A 210 9.71 1.09 -11.44
CA GLY A 210 9.63 2.25 -10.56
C GLY A 210 10.43 2.09 -9.27
N ALA A 211 10.68 3.20 -8.60
CA ALA A 211 11.47 3.24 -7.37
C ALA A 211 10.90 2.34 -6.27
N THR A 212 11.75 1.96 -5.32
CA THR A 212 11.32 1.19 -4.14
C THR A 212 10.23 1.94 -3.38
N GLY A 213 9.14 1.23 -3.01
CA GLY A 213 8.02 1.82 -2.27
C GLY A 213 7.07 2.69 -3.11
N SER A 214 7.17 2.71 -4.46
CA SER A 214 6.24 3.42 -5.36
C SER A 214 4.86 2.79 -5.47
N GLY A 215 4.68 1.55 -4.97
CA GLY A 215 3.39 0.84 -4.94
C GLY A 215 3.26 -0.32 -5.92
N LYS A 216 4.35 -0.78 -6.58
CA LYS A 216 4.36 -1.87 -7.57
C LYS A 216 3.64 -3.13 -7.09
N SER A 217 4.02 -3.67 -5.94
CA SER A 217 3.44 -4.92 -5.39
C SER A 217 1.95 -4.76 -5.04
N ARG A 218 1.56 -3.57 -4.57
CA ARG A 218 0.15 -3.25 -4.30
C ARG A 218 -0.67 -3.21 -5.59
N LEU A 219 -0.12 -2.59 -6.64
CA LEU A 219 -0.75 -2.53 -7.95
C LEU A 219 -0.88 -3.92 -8.58
N ALA A 220 0.16 -4.75 -8.51
CA ALA A 220 0.11 -6.13 -8.99
C ALA A 220 -1.02 -6.94 -8.32
N ARG A 221 -1.21 -6.78 -7.01
CA ARG A 221 -2.30 -7.40 -6.27
C ARG A 221 -3.67 -6.89 -6.72
N ARG A 222 -3.80 -5.59 -7.00
CA ARG A 222 -5.04 -5.01 -7.52
C ARG A 222 -5.38 -5.49 -8.94
N ILE A 223 -4.38 -5.67 -9.80
CA ILE A 223 -4.55 -6.31 -11.11
C ILE A 223 -5.11 -7.73 -10.94
N TYR A 224 -4.56 -8.52 -10.02
CA TYR A 224 -5.09 -9.84 -9.72
C TYR A 224 -6.55 -9.80 -9.24
N GLU A 225 -6.88 -8.94 -8.28
CA GLU A 225 -8.23 -8.79 -7.76
C GLU A 225 -9.23 -8.44 -8.87
N LEU A 226 -8.87 -7.50 -9.75
CA LEU A 226 -9.68 -7.13 -10.92
C LEU A 226 -9.93 -8.32 -11.85
N ARG A 227 -8.87 -9.06 -12.21
CA ARG A 227 -8.98 -10.24 -13.09
C ARG A 227 -9.73 -11.40 -12.43
N HIS A 228 -9.56 -11.58 -11.13
CA HIS A 228 -10.27 -12.61 -10.37
C HIS A 228 -11.77 -12.32 -10.31
N MET A 229 -12.17 -11.07 -10.05
CA MET A 229 -13.60 -10.67 -10.08
C MET A 229 -14.25 -10.87 -11.44
N ARG A 230 -13.49 -10.68 -12.51
CA ARG A 230 -13.97 -10.93 -13.89
C ARG A 230 -13.93 -12.41 -14.31
N GLY A 231 -13.54 -13.30 -13.41
CA GLY A 231 -13.40 -14.74 -13.70
C GLY A 231 -12.24 -15.10 -14.63
N MET A 232 -11.35 -14.15 -14.92
CA MET A 232 -10.18 -14.35 -15.80
C MET A 232 -9.03 -15.05 -15.07
N ALA A 233 -8.82 -14.76 -13.79
CA ALA A 233 -7.87 -15.45 -12.92
C ALA A 233 -8.62 -16.37 -11.95
N LYS A 234 -8.59 -17.68 -12.21
CA LYS A 234 -9.25 -18.69 -11.37
C LYS A 234 -8.32 -19.28 -10.31
N GLY A 235 -7.00 -19.18 -10.53
CA GLY A 235 -5.96 -19.64 -9.62
C GLY A 235 -5.56 -18.56 -8.61
N LYS A 236 -4.48 -18.83 -7.87
CA LYS A 236 -3.98 -17.98 -6.79
C LYS A 236 -3.12 -16.82 -7.31
N PHE A 237 -3.00 -15.77 -6.50
CA PHE A 237 -1.93 -14.80 -6.60
C PHE A 237 -0.72 -15.34 -5.84
N VAL A 238 0.35 -15.63 -6.57
CA VAL A 238 1.60 -16.14 -6.00
C VAL A 238 2.65 -15.04 -6.13
N GLU A 239 3.07 -14.52 -4.99
CA GLU A 239 4.03 -13.42 -4.87
C GLU A 239 5.40 -13.97 -4.46
N VAL A 240 6.43 -13.60 -5.21
CA VAL A 240 7.80 -14.02 -4.98
C VAL A 240 8.71 -12.80 -5.08
N ASN A 241 9.47 -12.54 -4.03
CA ASN A 241 10.55 -11.55 -4.08
C ASN A 241 11.83 -12.25 -4.55
N CYS A 242 12.30 -11.91 -5.74
CA CYS A 242 13.48 -12.55 -6.36
C CYS A 242 14.77 -12.27 -5.58
N ALA A 243 14.87 -11.13 -4.89
CA ALA A 243 16.03 -10.82 -4.05
C ALA A 243 16.19 -11.75 -2.84
N THR A 244 15.11 -12.45 -2.43
CA THR A 244 15.17 -13.42 -1.32
C THR A 244 15.52 -14.83 -1.76
N LEU A 245 15.63 -15.08 -3.06
CA LEU A 245 15.95 -16.38 -3.62
C LEU A 245 17.47 -16.58 -3.59
N SER A 246 17.97 -17.46 -2.71
CA SER A 246 19.38 -17.84 -2.76
C SER A 246 19.66 -18.64 -4.03
N ARG A 247 20.87 -18.51 -4.57
CA ARG A 247 21.31 -19.20 -5.80
C ARG A 247 21.05 -20.73 -5.74
N GLU A 248 21.23 -21.31 -4.57
CA GLU A 248 21.10 -22.76 -4.33
C GLU A 248 19.63 -23.21 -4.21
N SER A 249 18.74 -22.36 -3.70
CA SER A 249 17.34 -22.71 -3.46
C SER A 249 16.36 -22.20 -4.52
N ALA A 250 16.79 -21.23 -5.34
CA ALA A 250 15.92 -20.54 -6.31
C ALA A 250 15.19 -21.51 -7.25
N GLN A 251 15.91 -22.46 -7.84
CA GLN A 251 15.32 -23.45 -8.74
C GLN A 251 14.25 -24.30 -8.06
N SER A 252 14.56 -24.81 -6.87
CA SER A 252 13.63 -25.59 -6.06
C SER A 252 12.41 -24.79 -5.60
N MET A 253 12.60 -23.51 -5.28
CA MET A 253 11.50 -22.64 -4.84
C MET A 253 10.59 -22.26 -6.01
N LEU A 254 11.16 -21.87 -7.15
CA LEU A 254 10.39 -21.44 -8.32
C LEU A 254 9.73 -22.63 -9.01
N PHE A 255 10.47 -23.69 -9.30
CA PHE A 255 9.99 -24.80 -10.16
C PHE A 255 9.62 -26.06 -9.37
N GLY A 256 9.97 -26.13 -8.08
CA GLY A 256 9.74 -27.31 -7.24
C GLY A 256 10.81 -28.38 -7.37
N HIS A 257 10.70 -29.45 -6.61
CA HIS A 257 11.57 -30.60 -6.67
C HIS A 257 10.84 -31.89 -6.27
N VAL A 258 11.37 -33.01 -6.73
CA VAL A 258 10.94 -34.34 -6.28
C VAL A 258 11.82 -34.82 -5.11
N ARG A 259 11.30 -35.76 -4.33
CA ARG A 259 12.05 -36.39 -3.25
C ARG A 259 13.36 -36.99 -3.78
N GLY A 260 14.45 -36.73 -3.11
CA GLY A 260 15.78 -37.23 -3.48
C GLY A 260 16.52 -36.40 -4.53
N ALA A 261 15.96 -35.30 -5.01
CA ALA A 261 16.57 -34.43 -6.03
C ALA A 261 17.93 -33.83 -5.59
N PHE A 262 18.12 -33.62 -4.29
CA PHE A 262 19.37 -33.16 -3.68
C PHE A 262 19.44 -33.59 -2.22
N THR A 263 20.63 -33.42 -1.61
CA THR A 263 20.84 -33.76 -0.17
C THR A 263 19.91 -32.89 0.69
N GLY A 264 18.97 -33.53 1.39
CA GLY A 264 17.92 -32.86 2.18
C GLY A 264 16.55 -32.73 1.51
N ALA A 265 16.35 -33.19 0.27
CA ALA A 265 15.06 -33.27 -0.39
C ALA A 265 14.23 -34.48 0.14
N ILE A 266 13.68 -34.34 1.36
CA ILE A 266 12.97 -35.41 2.07
C ILE A 266 11.58 -35.67 1.44
N ALA A 267 10.94 -34.66 0.86
CA ALA A 267 9.59 -34.73 0.27
C ALA A 267 9.52 -33.98 -1.06
N ASN A 268 8.47 -34.25 -1.84
CA ASN A 268 8.17 -33.46 -3.02
C ASN A 268 7.74 -32.03 -2.62
N ARG A 269 8.21 -31.02 -3.34
CA ARG A 269 7.81 -29.63 -3.15
C ARG A 269 7.21 -29.08 -4.45
N LYS A 270 6.00 -28.55 -4.34
CA LYS A 270 5.37 -27.79 -5.43
C LYS A 270 5.96 -26.40 -5.50
N GLY A 271 6.62 -26.03 -6.61
CA GLY A 271 7.22 -24.73 -6.84
C GLY A 271 6.18 -23.62 -7.03
N PHE A 272 6.63 -22.37 -6.96
CA PHE A 272 5.76 -21.18 -7.12
C PHE A 272 5.11 -21.14 -8.49
N VAL A 273 5.81 -21.51 -9.56
CA VAL A 273 5.28 -21.62 -10.93
C VAL A 273 4.06 -22.54 -10.97
N ALA A 274 4.16 -23.72 -10.36
CA ALA A 274 3.05 -24.67 -10.31
C ALA A 274 1.91 -24.21 -9.40
N GLN A 275 2.19 -23.41 -8.37
CA GLN A 275 1.17 -22.87 -7.47
C GLN A 275 0.36 -21.74 -8.13
N ALA A 276 0.95 -21.03 -9.11
CA ALA A 276 0.32 -19.93 -9.83
C ALA A 276 -0.60 -20.40 -10.98
N ASP A 277 -0.74 -21.71 -11.20
CA ASP A 277 -1.54 -22.24 -12.30
C ASP A 277 -2.95 -21.63 -12.33
N LYS A 278 -3.37 -21.15 -13.51
CA LYS A 278 -4.61 -20.42 -13.80
C LYS A 278 -4.81 -19.14 -12.99
N GLY A 279 -3.75 -18.68 -12.35
CA GLY A 279 -3.72 -17.45 -11.54
C GLY A 279 -2.71 -16.44 -12.06
N ILE A 280 -2.08 -15.73 -11.12
CA ILE A 280 -1.02 -14.77 -11.41
C ILE A 280 0.24 -15.15 -10.66
N LEU A 281 1.37 -15.18 -11.37
CA LEU A 281 2.71 -15.20 -10.79
C LEU A 281 3.25 -13.77 -10.77
N PHE A 282 3.47 -13.23 -9.58
CA PHE A 282 4.08 -11.92 -9.40
C PHE A 282 5.53 -12.08 -8.93
N LEU A 283 6.46 -11.63 -9.77
CA LEU A 283 7.90 -11.63 -9.49
C LEU A 283 8.35 -10.22 -9.15
N ASP A 284 8.56 -9.93 -7.87
CA ASP A 284 9.10 -8.66 -7.41
C ASP A 284 10.63 -8.68 -7.50
N GLU A 285 11.23 -7.54 -7.87
CA GLU A 285 12.67 -7.36 -8.09
C GLU A 285 13.23 -8.40 -9.08
N ILE A 286 12.59 -8.53 -10.26
CA ILE A 286 12.97 -9.53 -11.27
C ILE A 286 14.43 -9.42 -11.76
N GLY A 287 15.01 -8.21 -11.71
CA GLY A 287 16.41 -7.97 -12.04
C GLY A 287 17.42 -8.68 -11.12
N GLU A 288 16.96 -9.24 -9.99
CA GLU A 288 17.82 -10.00 -9.07
C GLU A 288 17.89 -11.51 -9.41
N LEU A 289 17.17 -11.98 -10.43
CA LEU A 289 17.24 -13.38 -10.87
C LEU A 289 18.62 -13.70 -11.46
N THR A 290 19.17 -14.84 -11.06
CA THR A 290 20.39 -15.38 -11.69
C THR A 290 20.14 -15.77 -13.14
N GLU A 291 21.18 -15.79 -13.97
CA GLU A 291 21.08 -16.13 -15.40
C GLU A 291 20.39 -17.48 -15.63
N ASP A 292 20.74 -18.51 -14.83
CA ASP A 292 20.09 -19.83 -14.92
C ASP A 292 18.57 -19.76 -14.69
N MET A 293 18.14 -18.93 -13.73
CA MET A 293 16.72 -18.76 -13.45
C MET A 293 16.01 -17.96 -14.54
N GLN A 294 16.70 -17.00 -15.16
CA GLN A 294 16.18 -16.26 -16.31
C GLN A 294 15.92 -17.20 -17.51
N ILE A 295 16.83 -18.14 -17.79
CA ILE A 295 16.67 -19.14 -18.85
C ILE A 295 15.46 -20.05 -18.59
N LEU A 296 15.36 -20.58 -17.36
CA LEU A 296 14.24 -21.44 -16.99
C LEU A 296 12.90 -20.69 -17.02
N LEU A 297 12.87 -19.45 -16.57
CA LEU A 297 11.67 -18.62 -16.60
C LEU A 297 11.23 -18.32 -18.05
N LEU A 298 12.17 -17.98 -18.95
CA LEU A 298 11.89 -17.78 -20.37
C LEU A 298 11.19 -18.99 -20.98
N LYS A 299 11.73 -20.18 -20.74
CA LYS A 299 11.13 -21.44 -21.23
C LYS A 299 9.69 -21.63 -20.74
N VAL A 300 9.43 -21.35 -19.45
CA VAL A 300 8.08 -21.47 -18.90
C VAL A 300 7.11 -20.46 -19.49
N ILE A 301 7.56 -19.23 -19.74
CA ILE A 301 6.72 -18.19 -20.37
C ILE A 301 6.31 -18.61 -21.78
N GLU A 302 7.24 -19.22 -22.54
CA GLU A 302 7.03 -19.62 -23.93
C GLU A 302 6.23 -20.92 -24.09
N GLU A 303 6.62 -21.96 -23.35
CA GLU A 303 6.09 -23.32 -23.52
C GLU A 303 4.95 -23.64 -22.53
N LYS A 304 4.77 -22.85 -21.48
CA LYS A 304 3.87 -23.14 -20.34
C LYS A 304 4.20 -24.46 -19.65
N THR A 305 5.42 -24.98 -19.84
CA THR A 305 5.93 -26.22 -19.27
C THR A 305 7.26 -26.00 -18.56
N PHE A 306 7.53 -26.80 -17.54
CA PHE A 306 8.79 -26.79 -16.80
C PHE A 306 9.05 -28.18 -16.21
N ILE A 307 10.30 -28.44 -15.86
CA ILE A 307 10.69 -29.70 -15.21
C ILE A 307 11.07 -29.38 -13.75
N PRO A 308 10.33 -29.94 -12.76
CA PRO A 308 10.76 -29.83 -11.36
C PRO A 308 12.14 -30.43 -11.17
N PHE A 309 12.93 -29.89 -10.24
CA PHE A 309 14.30 -30.35 -10.03
C PHE A 309 14.33 -31.83 -9.63
N GLY A 310 15.10 -32.63 -10.39
CA GLY A 310 15.21 -34.09 -10.23
C GLY A 310 14.01 -34.90 -10.77
N ALA A 311 13.07 -34.27 -11.47
CA ALA A 311 11.98 -34.99 -12.16
C ALA A 311 12.33 -35.28 -13.63
N ASP A 312 11.83 -36.40 -14.16
CA ASP A 312 11.99 -36.79 -15.56
C ASP A 312 10.84 -36.28 -16.45
N ALA A 313 9.67 -36.02 -15.86
CA ALA A 313 8.47 -35.60 -16.59
C ALA A 313 8.24 -34.09 -16.47
N PRO A 314 7.86 -33.41 -17.57
CA PRO A 314 7.49 -32.01 -17.54
C PRO A 314 6.15 -31.81 -16.84
N ALA A 315 6.05 -30.73 -16.06
CA ALA A 315 4.82 -30.21 -15.48
C ALA A 315 4.33 -29.01 -16.31
N ARG A 316 3.03 -28.77 -16.31
CA ARG A 316 2.42 -27.62 -16.99
C ARG A 316 1.86 -26.64 -15.98
N SER A 317 2.01 -25.35 -16.27
CA SER A 317 1.38 -24.25 -15.53
C SER A 317 1.05 -23.13 -16.50
N ASP A 318 -0.20 -22.72 -16.49
CA ASP A 318 -0.69 -21.60 -17.28
C ASP A 318 -1.10 -20.46 -16.36
N PHE A 319 -0.29 -19.42 -16.31
CA PHE A 319 -0.47 -18.25 -15.47
C PHE A 319 -0.20 -16.97 -16.25
N GLN A 320 -0.76 -15.86 -15.79
CA GLN A 320 -0.29 -14.55 -16.23
C GLN A 320 0.90 -14.12 -15.36
N LEU A 321 1.92 -13.59 -16.01
CA LEU A 321 3.11 -13.07 -15.34
C LEU A 321 2.99 -11.56 -15.11
N ILE A 322 3.24 -11.12 -13.89
CA ILE A 322 3.50 -9.72 -13.55
C ILE A 322 4.91 -9.65 -12.96
N CYS A 323 5.74 -8.78 -13.52
CA CYS A 323 7.08 -8.52 -13.03
C CYS A 323 7.16 -7.11 -12.45
N ALA A 324 8.01 -6.92 -11.45
CA ALA A 324 8.33 -5.61 -10.92
C ALA A 324 9.84 -5.46 -10.73
N THR A 325 10.34 -4.24 -10.94
CA THR A 325 11.75 -3.91 -10.73
C THR A 325 11.94 -2.42 -10.41
N ASN A 326 13.00 -2.11 -9.69
CA ASN A 326 13.52 -0.75 -9.51
C ASN A 326 14.78 -0.49 -10.35
N ARG A 327 15.25 -1.50 -11.10
CA ARG A 327 16.47 -1.45 -11.93
C ARG A 327 16.13 -1.07 -13.36
N ASP A 328 17.10 -0.48 -14.06
CA ASP A 328 17.07 -0.31 -15.50
C ASP A 328 17.49 -1.62 -16.18
N LEU A 329 16.51 -2.44 -16.58
CA LEU A 329 16.77 -3.73 -17.22
C LEU A 329 17.44 -3.58 -18.59
N ASN A 330 17.24 -2.47 -19.31
CA ASN A 330 17.96 -2.23 -20.58
C ASN A 330 19.45 -2.08 -20.34
N ARG A 331 19.82 -1.31 -19.31
CA ARG A 331 21.21 -1.18 -18.89
C ARG A 331 21.77 -2.52 -18.39
N ASP A 332 21.00 -3.28 -17.62
CA ASP A 332 21.41 -4.61 -17.14
C ASP A 332 21.62 -5.59 -18.31
N CYS A 333 20.86 -5.47 -19.40
CA CYS A 333 21.11 -6.24 -20.63
C CYS A 333 22.46 -5.86 -21.29
N LEU A 334 22.76 -4.57 -21.39
CA LEU A 334 24.02 -4.10 -21.94
C LEU A 334 25.25 -4.55 -21.13
N GLU A 335 25.07 -4.64 -19.81
CA GLU A 335 26.11 -5.09 -18.87
C GLU A 335 26.11 -6.63 -18.67
N GLY A 336 25.29 -7.39 -19.38
CA GLY A 336 25.22 -8.85 -19.33
C GLY A 336 24.63 -9.43 -18.03
N ARG A 337 23.95 -8.62 -17.20
CA ARG A 337 23.29 -9.07 -15.97
C ARG A 337 21.86 -9.57 -16.18
N PHE A 338 21.23 -9.13 -17.27
CA PHE A 338 19.89 -9.54 -17.65
C PHE A 338 19.87 -9.98 -19.10
N ARG A 339 19.07 -10.99 -19.44
CA ARG A 339 19.00 -11.52 -20.81
C ARG A 339 18.04 -10.71 -21.65
N LEU A 340 18.46 -10.32 -22.84
CA LEU A 340 17.65 -9.54 -23.78
C LEU A 340 16.43 -10.33 -24.29
N ASP A 341 16.56 -11.66 -24.47
CA ASP A 341 15.46 -12.52 -24.89
C ASP A 341 14.34 -12.58 -23.83
N LEU A 342 14.69 -12.69 -22.56
CA LEU A 342 13.73 -12.61 -21.48
C LEU A 342 13.07 -11.23 -21.40
N LEU A 343 13.85 -10.16 -21.49
CA LEU A 343 13.32 -8.79 -21.47
C LEU A 343 12.30 -8.58 -22.58
N SER A 344 12.59 -9.00 -23.82
CA SER A 344 11.67 -8.87 -24.94
C SER A 344 10.35 -9.63 -24.75
N ARG A 345 10.35 -10.65 -23.89
CA ARG A 345 9.16 -11.46 -23.58
C ARG A 345 8.29 -10.86 -22.46
N ILE A 346 8.90 -10.13 -21.53
CA ILE A 346 8.19 -9.59 -20.35
C ILE A 346 7.80 -8.13 -20.49
N ASN A 347 8.37 -7.37 -21.41
CA ASN A 347 8.15 -5.92 -21.56
C ASN A 347 7.07 -5.54 -22.58
N LEU A 348 6.15 -6.44 -22.93
CA LEU A 348 5.05 -6.09 -23.85
C LEU A 348 4.18 -4.96 -23.28
N TRP A 349 3.88 -5.05 -22.00
CA TRP A 349 3.19 -4.01 -21.24
C TRP A 349 4.12 -3.51 -20.15
N GLU A 350 4.89 -2.47 -20.48
CA GLU A 350 5.79 -1.82 -19.52
C GLU A 350 5.17 -0.52 -19.00
N PHE A 351 5.07 -0.41 -17.66
CA PHE A 351 4.49 0.74 -17.00
C PHE A 351 5.45 1.32 -15.95
N HIS A 352 5.76 2.61 -16.11
CA HIS A 352 6.63 3.35 -15.21
C HIS A 352 5.83 4.04 -14.11
N LEU A 353 5.97 3.57 -12.89
CA LEU A 353 5.30 4.18 -11.74
C LEU A 353 6.11 5.37 -11.23
N PRO A 354 5.53 6.58 -11.21
CA PRO A 354 6.22 7.76 -10.71
C PRO A 354 6.52 7.64 -9.22
N SER A 355 7.60 8.29 -8.80
CA SER A 355 7.93 8.39 -7.38
C SER A 355 6.93 9.30 -6.63
N LEU A 356 6.93 9.25 -5.31
CA LEU A 356 6.07 10.13 -4.50
C LEU A 356 6.46 11.60 -4.68
N ARG A 357 7.75 11.88 -4.91
CA ARG A 357 8.27 13.21 -5.18
C ARG A 357 7.71 13.81 -6.48
N ASP A 358 7.45 12.97 -7.49
CA ASP A 358 6.91 13.39 -8.78
C ASP A 358 5.39 13.64 -8.76
N ARG A 359 4.73 13.30 -7.64
CA ARG A 359 3.28 13.48 -7.42
C ARG A 359 2.98 13.90 -5.98
N PRO A 360 3.48 15.05 -5.53
CA PRO A 360 3.31 15.50 -4.14
C PRO A 360 1.83 15.69 -3.76
N GLU A 361 0.94 16.02 -4.72
CA GLU A 361 -0.49 16.14 -4.54
C GLU A 361 -1.19 14.83 -4.10
N ASP A 362 -0.52 13.70 -4.22
CA ASP A 362 -1.00 12.40 -3.76
C ASP A 362 -0.69 12.12 -2.29
N ILE A 363 0.11 12.96 -1.64
CA ILE A 363 0.48 12.78 -0.24
C ILE A 363 -0.75 12.92 0.66
N GLU A 364 -1.50 14.01 0.53
CA GLU A 364 -2.68 14.26 1.37
C GLU A 364 -3.74 13.16 1.30
N PRO A 365 -4.24 12.72 0.12
CA PRO A 365 -5.26 11.69 0.05
C PRO A 365 -4.77 10.32 0.58
N ASN A 366 -3.46 10.05 0.52
CA ASN A 366 -2.89 8.82 1.04
C ASN A 366 -2.55 8.89 2.53
N LEU A 367 -2.38 10.08 3.10
CA LEU A 367 -2.10 10.29 4.52
C LEU A 367 -3.22 9.72 5.41
N ASP A 368 -4.47 10.10 5.13
CA ASP A 368 -5.63 9.63 5.88
C ASP A 368 -5.81 8.11 5.73
N TYR A 369 -5.59 7.57 4.53
CA TYR A 369 -5.63 6.13 4.28
C TYR A 369 -4.56 5.36 5.07
N GLU A 370 -3.32 5.83 5.09
CA GLU A 370 -2.22 5.18 5.83
C GLU A 370 -2.46 5.27 7.35
N LEU A 371 -2.99 6.38 7.86
CA LEU A 371 -3.37 6.48 9.27
C LEU A 371 -4.49 5.49 9.64
N GLN A 372 -5.50 5.33 8.80
CA GLN A 372 -6.54 4.32 9.00
C GLN A 372 -5.95 2.91 9.02
N ARG A 373 -5.00 2.61 8.12
CA ARG A 373 -4.30 1.33 8.07
C ARG A 373 -3.48 1.06 9.34
N ILE A 374 -2.76 2.07 9.83
CA ILE A 374 -1.99 1.99 11.08
C ILE A 374 -2.94 1.74 12.26
N THR A 375 -4.05 2.47 12.31
CA THR A 375 -5.12 2.28 13.30
C THR A 375 -5.65 0.86 13.29
N ALA A 376 -5.99 0.33 12.12
CA ALA A 376 -6.51 -1.03 11.97
C ALA A 376 -5.50 -2.11 12.40
N SER A 377 -4.20 -1.91 12.12
CA SER A 377 -3.16 -2.90 12.43
C SER A 377 -2.73 -2.90 13.89
N ARG A 378 -2.77 -1.75 14.57
CA ARG A 378 -2.27 -1.57 15.95
C ARG A 378 -3.36 -1.36 16.99
N GLY A 379 -4.61 -1.14 16.58
CA GLY A 379 -5.71 -0.81 17.48
C GLY A 379 -5.57 0.57 18.15
N MET A 380 -4.71 1.43 17.62
CA MET A 380 -4.48 2.79 18.13
C MET A 380 -5.04 3.80 17.13
N VAL A 381 -6.04 4.57 17.56
CA VAL A 381 -6.58 5.67 16.75
C VAL A 381 -5.64 6.86 16.86
N ALA A 382 -4.97 7.24 15.78
CA ALA A 382 -4.17 8.45 15.73
C ALA A 382 -4.77 9.42 14.70
N GLN A 383 -4.92 10.69 15.11
CA GLN A 383 -5.45 11.75 14.27
C GLN A 383 -4.56 12.99 14.38
N PHE A 384 -4.39 13.70 13.28
CA PHE A 384 -3.74 14.99 13.31
C PHE A 384 -4.68 16.07 13.89
N THR A 385 -4.10 17.02 14.65
CA THR A 385 -4.75 18.32 14.82
C THR A 385 -4.69 19.09 13.50
N GLY A 386 -5.61 20.07 13.30
CA GLY A 386 -5.65 20.84 12.04
C GLY A 386 -4.30 21.49 11.69
N GLU A 387 -3.73 22.23 12.64
CA GLU A 387 -2.42 22.88 12.50
C GLU A 387 -1.28 21.88 12.22
N ALA A 388 -1.28 20.74 12.91
CA ALA A 388 -0.26 19.72 12.71
C ALA A 388 -0.34 19.08 11.31
N LYS A 389 -1.57 18.86 10.80
CA LYS A 389 -1.77 18.34 9.44
C LYS A 389 -1.25 19.32 8.39
N GLU A 390 -1.62 20.58 8.49
CA GLU A 390 -1.17 21.62 7.57
C GLU A 390 0.36 21.72 7.56
N ARG A 391 0.99 21.79 8.73
CA ARG A 391 2.45 21.86 8.86
C ARG A 391 3.16 20.63 8.29
N PHE A 392 2.58 19.44 8.49
CA PHE A 392 3.16 18.22 7.94
C PHE A 392 3.06 18.20 6.41
N LEU A 393 1.90 18.60 5.84
CA LEU A 393 1.68 18.65 4.40
C LEU A 393 2.59 19.69 3.73
N GLU A 394 2.71 20.89 4.30
CA GLU A 394 3.63 21.92 3.81
C GLU A 394 5.07 21.38 3.66
N PHE A 395 5.56 20.66 4.65
CA PHE A 395 6.86 20.00 4.54
C PHE A 395 6.85 18.85 3.55
N ALA A 396 5.86 17.96 3.63
CA ALA A 396 5.80 16.71 2.89
C ALA A 396 5.69 16.90 1.37
N GLU A 397 5.02 17.97 0.92
CA GLU A 397 4.85 18.35 -0.48
C GLU A 397 5.96 19.29 -0.98
N SER A 398 6.79 19.79 -0.09
CA SER A 398 7.89 20.71 -0.45
C SER A 398 9.02 19.98 -1.21
N PRO A 399 9.82 20.69 -2.02
CA PRO A 399 11.02 20.13 -2.65
C PRO A 399 12.04 19.61 -1.63
N GLU A 400 11.89 19.99 -0.38
CA GLU A 400 12.72 19.53 0.72
C GLU A 400 12.49 18.05 1.04
N ALA A 401 11.28 17.54 0.84
CA ALA A 401 10.90 16.17 1.16
C ALA A 401 11.23 15.23 0.01
N ILE A 402 12.38 14.57 0.05
CA ILE A 402 12.86 13.70 -1.03
C ILE A 402 12.24 12.30 -1.05
N TRP A 403 11.63 11.86 0.02
CA TRP A 403 10.94 10.55 0.17
C TRP A 403 11.68 9.36 -0.49
N PRO A 404 12.92 9.02 -0.11
CA PRO A 404 13.75 8.04 -0.82
C PRO A 404 13.13 6.63 -0.88
N GLY A 405 12.29 6.28 0.08
CA GLY A 405 11.50 5.04 0.08
C GLY A 405 10.02 5.25 -0.29
N ASN A 406 9.67 6.38 -0.92
CA ASN A 406 8.33 6.71 -1.38
C ASN A 406 7.27 6.48 -0.28
N PHE A 407 6.16 5.79 -0.58
CA PHE A 407 5.11 5.49 0.38
C PHE A 407 5.58 4.67 1.59
N ARG A 408 6.65 3.87 1.46
CA ARG A 408 7.25 3.17 2.61
C ARG A 408 7.83 4.16 3.62
N SER A 409 8.51 5.21 3.13
CA SER A 409 9.03 6.29 3.99
C SER A 409 7.92 7.12 4.63
N LEU A 410 6.88 7.46 3.86
CA LEU A 410 5.70 8.17 4.35
C LEU A 410 4.97 7.37 5.44
N SER A 411 4.68 6.11 5.17
CA SER A 411 4.01 5.20 6.11
C SER A 411 4.80 5.04 7.41
N ALA A 412 6.14 4.87 7.32
CA ALA A 412 7.01 4.79 8.49
C ALA A 412 7.05 6.10 9.30
N SER A 413 6.97 7.26 8.64
CA SER A 413 6.87 8.57 9.30
C SER A 413 5.56 8.69 10.08
N LEU A 414 4.43 8.35 9.44
CA LEU A 414 3.12 8.35 10.08
C LEU A 414 3.05 7.39 11.27
N GLU A 415 3.63 6.20 11.13
CA GLU A 415 3.69 5.20 12.19
C GLU A 415 4.45 5.69 13.42
N ARG A 416 5.58 6.38 13.21
CA ARG A 416 6.34 7.01 14.31
C ARG A 416 5.56 8.13 14.97
N MET A 417 4.94 9.03 14.18
CA MET A 417 4.12 10.10 14.73
C MET A 417 2.94 9.56 15.53
N ALA A 418 2.24 8.54 15.01
CA ALA A 418 1.14 7.88 15.72
C ALA A 418 1.62 7.22 17.03
N THR A 419 2.83 6.65 17.03
CA THR A 419 3.40 6.02 18.24
C THR A 419 3.73 7.04 19.34
N TYR A 420 4.20 8.22 18.95
CA TYR A 420 4.55 9.29 19.91
C TYR A 420 3.40 10.28 20.20
N ALA A 421 2.24 10.08 19.60
CA ALA A 421 1.08 10.96 19.74
C ALA A 421 0.47 10.87 21.16
N PRO A 422 0.49 11.92 21.98
CA PRO A 422 -0.17 11.92 23.27
C PRO A 422 -1.69 11.85 23.07
N ARG A 423 -2.35 11.00 23.84
CA ARG A 423 -3.82 10.84 23.77
C ARG A 423 -4.37 10.58 22.37
N CYS A 424 -3.60 9.89 21.54
CA CYS A 424 -3.94 9.59 20.14
C CYS A 424 -4.05 10.82 19.21
N GLN A 425 -3.52 11.98 19.62
CA GLN A 425 -3.48 13.20 18.81
C GLN A 425 -2.05 13.54 18.38
N ILE A 426 -1.84 13.58 17.07
CA ILE A 426 -0.59 14.05 16.47
C ILE A 426 -0.65 15.58 16.45
N ASP A 427 0.06 16.20 17.39
CA ASP A 427 0.14 17.65 17.55
C ASP A 427 1.34 18.26 16.78
N ALA A 428 1.46 19.57 16.81
CA ALA A 428 2.51 20.32 16.12
C ALA A 428 3.92 19.96 16.64
N ASP A 429 4.07 19.57 17.91
CA ASP A 429 5.36 19.20 18.50
C ASP A 429 5.82 17.82 18.01
N VAL A 430 4.90 16.86 17.89
CA VAL A 430 5.18 15.54 17.31
C VAL A 430 5.61 15.69 15.84
N VAL A 431 4.90 16.51 15.07
CA VAL A 431 5.24 16.81 13.67
C VAL A 431 6.61 17.51 13.57
N ALA A 432 6.87 18.51 14.39
CA ALA A 432 8.16 19.23 14.37
C ALA A 432 9.35 18.28 14.64
N ARG A 433 9.21 17.38 15.60
CA ARG A 433 10.23 16.35 15.91
C ARG A 433 10.46 15.40 14.74
N GLU A 434 9.40 14.96 14.08
CA GLU A 434 9.53 14.05 12.92
C GLU A 434 10.17 14.77 11.73
N ILE A 435 9.77 16.02 11.43
CA ILE A 435 10.39 16.83 10.36
C ILE A 435 11.89 17.01 10.63
N ALA A 436 12.28 17.39 11.85
CA ALA A 436 13.68 17.54 12.21
C ALA A 436 14.47 16.23 12.04
N ARG A 437 13.85 15.09 12.39
CA ARG A 437 14.43 13.76 12.18
C ARG A 437 14.59 13.42 10.70
N LEU A 438 13.57 13.67 9.87
CA LEU A 438 13.62 13.44 8.44
C LEU A 438 14.68 14.30 7.76
N ARG A 439 14.78 15.58 8.12
CA ARG A 439 15.84 16.50 7.64
C ARG A 439 17.22 15.94 7.92
N LYS A 440 17.47 15.53 9.17
CA LYS A 440 18.76 14.95 9.56
C LYS A 440 19.06 13.64 8.83
N MET A 441 18.05 12.77 8.65
CA MET A 441 18.21 11.50 7.97
C MET A 441 18.47 11.66 6.46
N TRP A 442 17.85 12.66 5.83
CA TRP A 442 17.95 12.89 4.40
C TRP A 442 19.08 13.84 3.99
N GLN A 443 19.73 14.50 4.93
CA GLN A 443 20.84 15.39 4.65
C GLN A 443 21.96 14.72 3.84
N PRO A 444 22.45 13.52 4.18
CA PRO A 444 23.46 12.82 3.38
C PRO A 444 22.98 12.52 1.95
N LEU A 445 21.71 12.10 1.79
CA LEU A 445 21.13 11.77 0.47
C LEU A 445 20.93 13.01 -0.42
N ARG A 446 20.75 14.18 0.18
CA ARG A 446 20.70 15.45 -0.56
C ARG A 446 22.09 15.88 -1.01
N GLU A 447 23.09 15.62 -0.17
CA GLU A 447 24.49 15.91 -0.49
C GLU A 447 25.02 15.00 -1.62
N GLU A 448 24.56 13.76 -1.70
CA GLU A 448 24.86 12.85 -2.82
C GLU A 448 24.14 13.21 -4.14
N GLY A 449 22.98 13.85 -4.08
CA GLY A 449 22.21 14.32 -5.25
C GLY A 449 22.63 15.70 -5.78
N GLY A 450 23.58 16.37 -5.14
CA GLY A 450 24.18 17.62 -5.59
C GLY A 450 25.35 17.38 -6.57
N PHE A 451 26.20 18.38 -6.70
CA PHE A 451 27.42 18.34 -7.48
C PHE A 451 28.60 17.88 -6.59
N PRO A 452 28.79 16.56 -6.34
CA PRO A 452 29.71 16.07 -5.31
C PRO A 452 31.18 16.41 -5.63
N LEU A 453 31.56 16.39 -6.91
CA LEU A 453 32.90 16.74 -7.33
C LEU A 453 33.15 18.23 -7.22
N LEU A 454 32.19 19.02 -7.65
CA LEU A 454 32.23 20.45 -7.55
C LEU A 454 32.39 20.89 -6.11
N ARG A 455 31.58 20.35 -5.19
CA ARG A 455 31.61 20.65 -3.77
C ARG A 455 32.94 20.28 -3.09
N SER A 456 33.55 19.20 -3.55
CA SER A 456 34.85 18.75 -3.02
C SER A 456 36.02 19.63 -3.49
N LEU A 457 35.86 20.32 -4.63
CA LEU A 457 36.92 21.12 -5.28
C LEU A 457 36.70 22.63 -5.16
N LEU A 458 35.47 23.08 -4.96
CA LEU A 458 35.07 24.48 -4.87
C LEU A 458 34.23 24.72 -3.60
N PRO A 459 34.82 25.24 -2.53
CA PRO A 459 34.08 25.56 -1.29
C PRO A 459 33.00 26.63 -1.47
N GLU A 460 33.06 27.45 -2.51
CA GLU A 460 32.12 28.54 -2.81
C GLU A 460 31.18 28.20 -3.98
N GLU A 461 30.82 26.94 -4.16
CA GLU A 461 29.90 26.48 -5.24
C GLU A 461 28.56 27.21 -5.27
N GLU A 462 28.12 27.77 -4.13
CA GLU A 462 26.87 28.52 -4.00
C GLU A 462 26.83 29.78 -4.87
N LYS A 463 27.99 30.31 -5.27
CA LYS A 463 28.10 31.49 -6.14
C LYS A 463 27.90 31.17 -7.63
N LEU A 464 27.83 29.90 -8.01
CA LEU A 464 27.65 29.48 -9.41
C LEU A 464 26.17 29.28 -9.73
N ASP A 465 25.78 29.69 -10.94
CA ASP A 465 24.47 29.38 -11.48
C ASP A 465 24.29 27.86 -11.72
N LEU A 466 23.04 27.38 -11.73
CA LEU A 466 22.75 25.97 -11.98
C LEU A 466 23.35 25.45 -13.30
N PHE A 467 23.32 26.28 -14.33
CA PHE A 467 23.90 25.95 -15.64
C PHE A 467 25.43 25.73 -15.53
N GLU A 468 26.12 26.63 -14.84
CA GLU A 468 27.57 26.53 -14.61
C GLU A 468 27.91 25.29 -13.78
N LYS A 469 27.12 25.00 -12.74
CA LYS A 469 27.29 23.79 -11.92
C LYS A 469 27.15 22.51 -12.74
N LEU A 470 26.11 22.41 -13.56
CA LEU A 470 25.87 21.24 -14.44
C LEU A 470 27.01 21.06 -15.43
N GLN A 471 27.45 22.16 -16.05
CA GLN A 471 28.53 22.11 -17.05
C GLN A 471 29.88 21.73 -16.42
N LEU A 472 30.18 22.32 -15.26
CA LEU A 472 31.46 22.11 -14.60
C LEU A 472 31.54 20.71 -13.99
N GLU A 473 30.49 20.20 -13.37
CA GLU A 473 30.42 18.81 -12.85
C GLU A 473 30.68 17.80 -13.98
N GLY A 474 29.98 17.94 -15.12
CA GLY A 474 30.21 17.07 -16.27
C GLY A 474 31.64 17.13 -16.81
N VAL A 475 32.28 18.30 -16.81
CA VAL A 475 33.69 18.44 -17.16
C VAL A 475 34.59 17.74 -16.14
N LEU A 476 34.32 17.87 -14.86
CA LEU A 476 35.06 17.23 -13.78
C LEU A 476 34.96 15.70 -13.84
N GLU A 477 33.79 15.16 -14.15
CA GLU A 477 33.58 13.71 -14.31
C GLU A 477 34.46 13.14 -15.44
N VAL A 478 34.51 13.81 -16.60
CA VAL A 478 35.40 13.42 -17.72
C VAL A 478 36.88 13.52 -17.33
N CYS A 479 37.26 14.56 -16.59
CA CYS A 479 38.63 14.72 -16.08
C CYS A 479 39.01 13.61 -15.09
N LEU A 480 38.07 13.16 -14.28
CA LEU A 480 38.25 12.07 -13.30
C LEU A 480 38.56 10.74 -13.97
N GLN A 481 37.82 10.42 -15.04
CA GLN A 481 37.97 9.16 -15.82
C GLN A 481 39.23 9.13 -16.70
N ALA A 482 39.66 10.27 -17.22
CA ALA A 482 40.79 10.35 -18.13
C ALA A 482 42.14 10.10 -17.41
N ALA A 483 43.05 9.36 -18.04
CA ALA A 483 44.38 9.12 -17.50
C ALA A 483 45.30 10.37 -17.58
N SER A 484 45.02 11.31 -18.49
CA SER A 484 45.80 12.54 -18.66
C SER A 484 44.93 13.74 -19.07
N ARG A 485 45.42 14.95 -18.81
CA ARG A 485 44.77 16.20 -19.24
C ARG A 485 44.55 16.25 -20.76
N SER A 486 45.48 15.68 -21.54
CA SER A 486 45.38 15.59 -23.00
C SER A 486 44.22 14.68 -23.43
N GLU A 487 44.01 13.58 -22.73
CA GLU A 487 42.91 12.65 -22.97
C GLU A 487 41.57 13.27 -22.66
N ALA A 488 41.43 13.89 -21.48
CA ALA A 488 40.22 14.62 -21.08
C ALA A 488 39.89 15.74 -22.10
N GLY A 489 40.88 16.51 -22.51
CA GLY A 489 40.71 17.54 -23.54
C GLY A 489 40.23 16.99 -24.89
N ARG A 490 40.74 15.85 -25.32
CA ARG A 490 40.26 15.16 -26.55
C ARG A 490 38.82 14.70 -26.42
N ALA A 491 38.43 14.15 -25.27
CA ALA A 491 37.08 13.68 -25.05
C ALA A 491 36.07 14.85 -25.03
N LEU A 492 36.39 15.93 -24.31
CA LEU A 492 35.49 17.10 -24.15
C LEU A 492 35.36 17.93 -25.44
N PHE A 493 36.40 18.03 -26.25
CA PHE A 493 36.43 18.91 -27.43
C PHE A 493 36.44 18.17 -28.78
N GLY A 494 36.06 16.90 -28.80
CA GLY A 494 36.14 16.00 -29.95
C GLY A 494 35.47 16.51 -31.22
N VAL A 495 34.35 17.22 -31.13
CA VAL A 495 33.62 17.80 -32.28
C VAL A 495 34.24 19.12 -32.72
N SER A 496 34.49 20.04 -31.77
CA SER A 496 35.05 21.37 -32.09
C SER A 496 36.50 21.32 -32.58
N ARG A 497 37.18 20.19 -32.44
CA ARG A 497 38.51 19.89 -32.92
C ARG A 497 38.56 19.72 -34.45
N LYS A 498 37.50 19.16 -35.07
CA LYS A 498 37.47 18.81 -36.51
C LYS A 498 37.55 20.02 -37.45
N GLY A 499 37.40 21.25 -36.96
CA GLY A 499 37.42 22.49 -37.73
C GLY A 499 38.63 23.43 -37.47
N LYS A 500 39.64 22.99 -36.68
CA LYS A 500 40.76 23.87 -36.28
C LYS A 500 42.11 23.38 -36.81
N THR A 501 42.91 24.34 -37.27
CA THR A 501 44.27 24.11 -37.80
C THR A 501 45.33 23.87 -36.71
N THR A 502 45.08 24.32 -35.47
CA THR A 502 45.94 24.09 -34.30
C THR A 502 45.15 23.40 -33.19
N LEU A 503 45.64 22.20 -32.79
CA LEU A 503 44.99 21.34 -31.80
C LEU A 503 45.67 21.54 -30.45
N ASP A 504 45.10 22.44 -29.61
CA ASP A 504 45.56 22.64 -28.23
C ASP A 504 44.41 22.46 -27.22
N ASP A 505 43.86 21.25 -27.23
CA ASP A 505 42.75 20.88 -26.36
C ASP A 505 43.17 20.88 -24.87
N THR A 506 44.44 20.62 -24.59
CA THR A 506 45.04 20.62 -23.27
C THR A 506 45.04 22.02 -22.65
N THR A 507 45.47 23.02 -23.45
CA THR A 507 45.45 24.43 -22.99
C THR A 507 44.03 24.97 -22.87
N ARG A 508 43.10 24.53 -23.71
CA ARG A 508 41.68 24.91 -23.59
C ARG A 508 41.08 24.40 -22.26
N LEU A 509 41.30 23.11 -21.94
CA LEU A 509 40.83 22.53 -20.69
C LEU A 509 41.48 23.22 -19.48
N ARG A 510 42.81 23.47 -19.56
CA ARG A 510 43.51 24.21 -18.49
C ARG A 510 42.92 25.59 -18.25
N LYS A 511 42.66 26.37 -19.31
CA LYS A 511 42.06 27.71 -19.21
C LYS A 511 40.63 27.64 -18.62
N TYR A 512 39.86 26.64 -19.03
CA TYR A 512 38.50 26.44 -18.51
C TYR A 512 38.52 26.16 -17.01
N LEU A 513 39.30 25.20 -16.54
CA LEU A 513 39.43 24.86 -15.13
C LEU A 513 39.99 26.01 -14.30
N ALA A 514 40.97 26.73 -14.85
CA ALA A 514 41.59 27.90 -14.19
C ALA A 514 40.62 29.07 -13.98
N ALA A 515 39.59 29.20 -14.83
CA ALA A 515 38.54 30.21 -14.65
C ALA A 515 37.73 30.01 -13.36
N TYR A 516 37.70 28.76 -12.86
CA TYR A 516 37.06 28.37 -11.62
C TYR A 516 38.07 28.09 -10.50
N GLY A 517 39.36 28.38 -10.70
CA GLY A 517 40.41 28.16 -9.70
C GLY A 517 40.72 26.67 -9.42
N ILE A 518 40.35 25.77 -10.35
CA ILE A 518 40.54 24.30 -10.20
C ILE A 518 41.83 23.88 -10.91
N GLU A 519 42.70 23.18 -10.17
CA GLU A 519 43.90 22.58 -10.70
C GLU A 519 43.70 21.09 -11.04
N TRP A 520 44.42 20.58 -12.05
CA TRP A 520 44.31 19.18 -12.46
C TRP A 520 44.67 18.18 -11.36
N ASP A 521 45.67 18.52 -10.55
CA ASP A 521 46.16 17.64 -9.50
C ASP A 521 45.16 17.53 -8.34
N SER A 522 44.47 18.62 -8.05
CA SER A 522 43.36 18.61 -7.07
C SER A 522 42.22 17.66 -7.48
N ILE A 523 41.91 17.55 -8.80
CA ILE A 523 40.89 16.62 -9.30
C ILE A 523 41.36 15.17 -9.06
N LYS A 524 42.64 14.87 -9.25
CA LYS A 524 43.18 13.52 -9.05
C LYS A 524 43.30 13.12 -7.60
N GLU A 525 43.58 14.07 -6.72
CA GLU A 525 43.56 13.87 -5.25
C GLU A 525 42.13 13.59 -4.75
N ALA A 526 41.14 14.34 -5.21
CA ALA A 526 39.72 14.10 -4.91
C ALA A 526 39.29 12.70 -5.37
N ALA A 527 39.72 12.25 -6.57
CA ALA A 527 39.49 10.89 -7.05
C ALA A 527 40.07 9.80 -6.13
N GLY A 528 41.28 10.02 -5.65
CA GLY A 528 41.93 9.10 -4.70
C GLY A 528 41.17 8.98 -3.36
N ALA A 529 40.72 10.11 -2.84
CA ALA A 529 39.94 10.17 -1.59
C ALA A 529 38.57 9.47 -1.74
N GLN A 530 37.89 9.62 -2.88
CA GLN A 530 36.61 8.98 -3.16
C GLN A 530 36.75 7.46 -3.28
N ARG A 531 37.75 6.96 -4.00
CA ARG A 531 38.05 5.52 -4.07
C ARG A 531 38.41 4.90 -2.72
N MET A 532 39.07 5.65 -1.83
CA MET A 532 39.35 5.19 -0.46
C MET A 532 38.07 5.12 0.41
N ARG A 533 37.14 6.06 0.24
CA ARG A 533 35.84 6.05 0.93
C ARG A 533 34.97 4.88 0.46
N GLU A 534 34.90 4.60 -0.84
CA GLU A 534 34.18 3.45 -1.41
C GLU A 534 34.76 2.11 -0.93
N ARG A 535 36.10 1.98 -0.81
CA ARG A 535 36.76 0.80 -0.26
C ARG A 535 36.50 0.63 1.26
N ARG A 536 36.38 1.69 2.04
CA ARG A 536 36.05 1.63 3.47
C ARG A 536 34.55 1.37 3.74
N GLY A 537 33.66 1.78 2.85
CA GLY A 537 32.22 1.47 2.91
C GLY A 537 31.87 0.04 2.50
N ALA A 538 32.78 -0.70 1.85
CA ALA A 538 32.59 -2.08 1.40
C ALA A 538 32.95 -3.16 2.45
N PHE A 539 33.38 -2.77 3.65
CA PHE A 539 33.59 -3.68 4.79
C PHE A 539 32.84 -3.16 6.01
N PRO A 540 31.60 -3.61 6.28
CA PRO A 540 31.06 -3.61 7.63
C PRO A 540 31.69 -4.80 8.37
N GLY A 541 32.42 -4.52 9.47
CA GLY A 541 32.87 -5.52 10.45
C GLY A 541 31.69 -6.11 11.22
#